data_441b0e972f033dc1420807467c175a8f
#
_entry.id   441b0e972f033dc1420807467c175a8f
#
_cell.length_a   1.000
_cell.length_b   1.000
_cell.length_c   1.000
_cell.angle_alpha   90.00
_cell.angle_beta   90.00
_cell.angle_gamma   90.00
#
_symmetry.space_group_name_H-M   'P 1'
#
loop_
_entity.id
_entity.type
_entity.pdbx_description
1 polymer ?
#
loop_
_entity_poly.entity_id
_entity_poly.type
_entity_poly.pdbx_seq_one_letter_code
_entity_poly.pdbx_strand_id
1 'polypeptide(L)'
;NPGRNLRFLHLPIGERRNMKMRTGFTEVRKEIDAMQPELVRIRRDLHRFPETGWLEMRTTAILAKALRAMGYETYTGRAVCREGARLGLPDEAILAAHAERALAQGAPEDELTQDVRAGYTGVVAVLRCGEGATLAMRFDIDALPMAECPQETHRPTREGFASVNPGMMHACGHDGHAAIGLGVAHILAAHRDALRGTVKLIFQPAEEGVRGAYAIVENGWLDDVDVLLASHIAPTGQKD
;
A
#
# COMPACT_ATOMS: atom_id res chain seq x y z
N ASN A 1 20.02 -11.76 -11.65
CA ASN A 1 20.67 -10.54 -11.24
C ASN A 1 19.80 -9.83 -10.22
N PRO A 2 20.01 -9.98 -8.89
CA PRO A 2 19.24 -9.31 -7.85
C PRO A 2 19.87 -7.94 -7.62
N GLY A 3 19.50 -6.95 -8.41
CA GLY A 3 20.12 -5.64 -8.30
C GLY A 3 19.51 -4.57 -9.20
N ARG A 4 18.23 -4.67 -9.53
CA ARG A 4 17.54 -3.51 -10.09
C ARG A 4 16.92 -2.73 -8.94
N ASN A 5 17.65 -1.69 -8.51
CA ASN A 5 17.11 -0.65 -7.67
C ASN A 5 15.72 -0.27 -8.20
N LEU A 6 14.69 -0.51 -7.38
CA LEU A 6 13.37 0.09 -7.56
C LEU A 6 13.59 1.60 -7.67
N ARG A 7 13.60 2.14 -8.89
CA ARG A 7 13.46 3.57 -9.08
C ARG A 7 12.05 3.91 -8.65
N PHE A 8 11.91 4.28 -7.37
CA PHE A 8 10.66 4.79 -6.83
C PHE A 8 10.21 5.96 -7.69
N LEU A 9 8.93 5.94 -8.06
CA LEU A 9 8.16 6.97 -8.72
C LEU A 9 8.93 8.30 -8.93
N HIS A 10 9.86 8.33 -9.89
CA HIS A 10 10.33 9.55 -10.49
C HIS A 10 9.37 9.95 -11.63
N LEU A 11 8.07 9.96 -11.32
CA LEU A 11 7.17 10.76 -12.11
C LEU A 11 7.45 12.21 -11.67
N PRO A 12 7.90 13.08 -12.58
CA PRO A 12 8.09 14.47 -12.23
C PRO A 12 6.73 14.98 -11.72
N ILE A 13 6.71 15.41 -10.47
CA ILE A 13 5.61 16.25 -9.98
C ILE A 13 5.71 17.49 -10.87
N GLY A 14 4.80 17.57 -11.83
CA GLY A 14 4.82 18.64 -12.84
C GLY A 14 4.97 19.99 -12.16
N GLU A 15 5.70 20.91 -12.80
CA GLU A 15 5.88 22.27 -12.32
C GLU A 15 4.57 22.81 -11.77
N ARG A 16 4.60 23.31 -10.52
CA ARG A 16 3.43 23.87 -9.83
C ARG A 16 2.84 24.99 -10.68
N ARG A 17 1.91 24.64 -11.56
CA ARG A 17 1.11 25.61 -12.28
C ARG A 17 0.08 26.11 -11.30
N ASN A 18 0.02 27.44 -11.16
CA ASN A 18 -1.06 28.18 -10.50
C ASN A 18 -2.39 27.85 -11.21
N MET A 19 -3.02 26.77 -10.85
CA MET A 19 -4.25 26.28 -11.50
C MET A 19 -5.45 26.69 -10.64
N LYS A 20 -6.12 27.75 -11.06
CA LYS A 20 -7.45 28.08 -10.57
C LYS A 20 -8.34 26.85 -10.67
N MET A 21 -8.98 26.50 -9.55
CA MET A 21 -9.95 25.43 -9.32
C MET A 21 -10.85 25.15 -10.54
N ARG A 22 -10.43 24.25 -11.39
CA ARG A 22 -11.14 23.45 -12.40
C ARG A 22 -10.15 22.64 -13.21
N THR A 23 -9.38 21.79 -12.53
CA THR A 23 -8.77 20.66 -13.23
C THR A 23 -9.94 19.78 -13.64
N GLY A 24 -10.33 19.85 -14.91
CA GLY A 24 -11.44 19.07 -15.40
C GLY A 24 -11.14 17.58 -15.19
N PHE A 25 -12.15 16.77 -14.86
CA PHE A 25 -12.07 15.33 -14.73
C PHE A 25 -11.24 14.66 -15.87
N THR A 26 -11.24 15.25 -17.04
CA THR A 26 -10.48 14.84 -18.22
C THR A 26 -8.95 14.96 -18.05
N GLU A 27 -8.46 15.97 -17.33
CA GLU A 27 -7.02 16.16 -17.12
C GLU A 27 -6.49 15.16 -16.07
N VAL A 28 -7.21 15.01 -14.96
CA VAL A 28 -6.89 13.99 -13.95
C VAL A 28 -6.89 12.59 -14.58
N ARG A 29 -7.85 12.31 -15.47
CA ARG A 29 -7.89 11.02 -16.18
C ARG A 29 -6.66 10.80 -17.05
N LYS A 30 -6.17 11.80 -17.76
CA LYS A 30 -4.93 11.70 -18.54
C LYS A 30 -3.71 11.43 -17.66
N GLU A 31 -3.65 12.04 -16.48
CA GLU A 31 -2.58 11.78 -15.52
C GLU A 31 -2.64 10.33 -15.02
N ILE A 32 -3.84 9.82 -14.69
CA ILE A 32 -4.05 8.42 -14.29
C ILE A 32 -3.63 7.47 -15.42
N ASP A 33 -4.05 7.74 -16.67
CA ASP A 33 -3.69 6.92 -17.81
C ASP A 33 -2.16 6.88 -18.03
N ALA A 34 -1.48 8.01 -17.82
CA ALA A 34 -0.02 8.09 -17.91
C ALA A 34 0.71 7.31 -16.81
N MET A 35 0.09 7.14 -15.65
CA MET A 35 0.65 6.37 -14.52
C MET A 35 0.42 4.86 -14.65
N GLN A 36 -0.50 4.43 -15.48
CA GLN A 36 -0.91 3.01 -15.57
C GLN A 36 0.25 2.03 -15.70
N PRO A 37 1.26 2.23 -16.57
CA PRO A 37 2.38 1.30 -16.68
C PRO A 37 3.15 1.11 -15.38
N GLU A 38 3.34 2.19 -14.62
CA GLU A 38 4.05 2.16 -13.34
C GLU A 38 3.21 1.49 -12.25
N LEU A 39 1.91 1.77 -12.19
CA LEU A 39 0.99 1.09 -11.25
C LEU A 39 0.94 -0.41 -11.51
N VAL A 40 0.91 -0.83 -12.78
CA VAL A 40 0.99 -2.24 -13.16
C VAL A 40 2.32 -2.85 -12.71
N ARG A 41 3.44 -2.15 -12.88
CA ARG A 41 4.76 -2.61 -12.43
C ARG A 41 4.80 -2.79 -10.91
N ILE A 42 4.29 -1.82 -10.15
CA ILE A 42 4.20 -1.89 -8.69
C ILE A 42 3.33 -3.06 -8.26
N ARG A 43 2.14 -3.18 -8.82
CA ARG A 43 1.22 -4.29 -8.54
C ARG A 43 1.88 -5.64 -8.77
N ARG A 44 2.58 -5.84 -9.91
CA ARG A 44 3.25 -7.09 -10.25
C ARG A 44 4.44 -7.39 -9.35
N ASP A 45 5.14 -6.36 -8.88
CA ASP A 45 6.21 -6.51 -7.89
C ASP A 45 5.66 -6.98 -6.53
N LEU A 46 4.59 -6.35 -6.04
CA LEU A 46 3.92 -6.77 -4.81
C LEU A 46 3.33 -8.18 -4.95
N HIS A 47 2.71 -8.50 -6.10
CA HIS A 47 2.18 -9.83 -6.40
C HIS A 47 3.26 -10.92 -6.33
N ARG A 48 4.44 -10.61 -6.84
CA ARG A 48 5.57 -11.54 -6.87
C ARG A 48 6.15 -11.82 -5.48
N PHE A 49 6.04 -10.88 -4.56
CA PHE A 49 6.58 -10.97 -3.20
C PHE A 49 5.48 -10.81 -2.15
N PRO A 50 4.45 -11.70 -2.16
CA PRO A 50 3.32 -11.58 -1.24
C PRO A 50 3.74 -11.83 0.20
N GLU A 51 3.10 -11.12 1.12
CA GLU A 51 3.31 -11.21 2.56
C GLU A 51 1.95 -11.30 3.25
N THR A 52 1.79 -12.29 4.13
CA THR A 52 0.53 -12.51 4.86
C THR A 52 0.42 -11.60 6.09
N GLY A 53 -0.75 -11.54 6.68
CA GLY A 53 -1.08 -10.61 7.77
C GLY A 53 -0.07 -10.58 8.92
N TRP A 54 0.33 -9.37 9.31
CA TRP A 54 1.41 -8.99 10.24
C TRP A 54 2.84 -9.27 9.75
N LEU A 55 2.99 -9.77 8.53
CA LEU A 55 4.27 -10.05 7.90
C LEU A 55 4.54 -9.14 6.69
N GLU A 56 3.70 -8.14 6.43
CA GLU A 56 3.76 -7.22 5.29
C GLU A 56 4.90 -6.19 5.44
N MET A 57 6.08 -6.69 5.79
CA MET A 57 7.25 -5.85 6.16
C MET A 57 7.85 -5.15 4.94
N ARG A 58 8.05 -5.90 3.85
CA ARG A 58 8.54 -5.36 2.58
C ARG A 58 7.54 -4.39 1.97
N THR A 59 6.27 -4.79 1.95
CA THR A 59 5.16 -3.98 1.44
C THR A 59 5.05 -2.67 2.21
N THR A 60 5.07 -2.73 3.55
CA THR A 60 5.07 -1.55 4.44
C THR A 60 6.24 -0.61 4.11
N ALA A 61 7.45 -1.14 4.00
CA ALA A 61 8.66 -0.35 3.73
C ALA A 61 8.60 0.33 2.35
N ILE A 62 8.14 -0.37 1.32
CA ILE A 62 7.97 0.18 -0.03
C ILE A 62 6.94 1.31 -0.03
N LEU A 63 5.79 1.09 0.59
CA LEU A 63 4.71 2.07 0.67
C LEU A 63 5.16 3.31 1.45
N ALA A 64 5.79 3.12 2.61
CA ALA A 64 6.27 4.23 3.43
C ALA A 64 7.27 5.11 2.68
N LYS A 65 8.25 4.50 2.02
CA LYS A 65 9.25 5.22 1.23
C LYS A 65 8.62 6.01 0.08
N ALA A 66 7.68 5.41 -0.65
CA ALA A 66 6.98 6.08 -1.74
C ALA A 66 6.15 7.27 -1.26
N LEU A 67 5.40 7.12 -0.17
CA LEU A 67 4.56 8.16 0.40
C LEU A 67 5.37 9.34 0.97
N ARG A 68 6.49 9.07 1.65
CA ARG A 68 7.43 10.11 2.08
C ARG A 68 7.99 10.90 0.90
N ALA A 69 8.38 10.21 -0.18
CA ALA A 69 8.88 10.86 -1.39
C ALA A 69 7.83 11.76 -2.07
N MET A 70 6.54 11.46 -1.91
CA MET A 70 5.43 12.30 -2.38
C MET A 70 5.09 13.46 -1.42
N GLY A 71 5.77 13.57 -0.28
CA GLY A 71 5.58 14.67 0.68
C GLY A 71 4.45 14.46 1.69
N TYR A 72 4.04 13.22 1.94
CA TYR A 72 3.12 12.88 3.03
C TYR A 72 3.83 12.81 4.38
N GLU A 73 3.14 13.24 5.43
CA GLU A 73 3.49 12.84 6.80
C GLU A 73 3.17 11.34 6.93
N THR A 74 4.21 10.50 7.03
CA THR A 74 4.05 9.04 6.91
C THR A 74 4.42 8.35 8.22
N TYR A 75 3.52 7.53 8.70
CA TYR A 75 3.61 6.81 9.95
C TYR A 75 3.66 5.30 9.70
N THR A 76 4.51 4.59 10.44
CA THR A 76 4.68 3.13 10.43
C THR A 76 4.89 2.63 11.86
N GLY A 77 4.89 1.32 12.05
CA GLY A 77 5.23 0.74 13.34
C GLY A 77 4.15 0.96 14.40
N ARG A 78 4.58 1.18 15.65
CA ARG A 78 3.69 1.44 16.80
C ARG A 78 2.88 2.72 16.66
N ALA A 79 3.31 3.63 15.80
CA ALA A 79 2.53 4.82 15.49
C ALA A 79 1.26 4.49 14.68
N VAL A 80 1.21 3.35 13.99
CA VAL A 80 0.04 2.90 13.20
C VAL A 80 -0.81 1.91 13.96
N CYS A 81 -0.22 0.88 14.55
CA CYS A 81 -0.92 -0.21 15.18
C CYS A 81 -0.71 -0.20 16.71
N ARG A 82 -1.81 -0.17 17.47
CA ARG A 82 -1.76 -0.20 18.94
C ARG A 82 -1.18 -1.52 19.42
N GLU A 83 -0.25 -1.44 20.37
CA GLU A 83 0.25 -2.60 21.09
C GLU A 83 -0.90 -3.30 21.86
N GLY A 84 -0.91 -4.64 21.81
CA GLY A 84 -1.98 -5.43 22.42
C GLY A 84 -3.27 -5.57 21.61
N ALA A 85 -3.46 -4.76 20.54
CA ALA A 85 -4.61 -4.87 19.65
C ALA A 85 -4.31 -5.67 18.36
N ARG A 86 -3.08 -6.18 18.18
CA ARG A 86 -2.69 -7.01 17.05
C ARG A 86 -3.06 -8.47 17.28
N LEU A 87 -4.28 -8.83 16.88
CA LEU A 87 -4.81 -10.19 17.06
C LEU A 87 -4.13 -11.17 16.10
N GLY A 88 -3.74 -12.34 16.61
CA GLY A 88 -3.13 -13.40 15.79
C GLY A 88 -1.74 -13.04 15.25
N LEU A 89 -0.95 -12.31 16.01
CA LEU A 89 0.44 -12.03 15.70
C LEU A 89 1.23 -13.33 15.61
N PRO A 90 2.05 -13.54 14.56
CA PRO A 90 2.96 -14.69 14.48
C PRO A 90 4.03 -14.66 15.57
N ASP A 91 4.62 -15.84 15.84
CA ASP A 91 5.73 -15.99 16.77
C ASP A 91 6.97 -15.21 16.34
N GLU A 92 7.81 -14.81 17.30
CA GLU A 92 9.03 -14.02 17.07
C GLU A 92 9.97 -14.66 16.04
N ALA A 93 10.10 -15.99 16.04
CA ALA A 93 10.93 -16.70 15.05
C ALA A 93 10.40 -16.54 13.62
N ILE A 94 9.09 -16.54 13.44
CA ILE A 94 8.44 -16.29 12.15
C ILE A 94 8.64 -14.83 11.73
N LEU A 95 8.44 -13.89 12.62
CA LEU A 95 8.66 -12.46 12.38
C LEU A 95 10.11 -12.20 11.93
N ALA A 96 11.10 -12.76 12.67
CA ALA A 96 12.51 -12.61 12.34
C ALA A 96 12.85 -13.18 10.94
N ALA A 97 12.39 -14.39 10.64
CA ALA A 97 12.63 -15.02 9.34
C ALA A 97 12.01 -14.20 8.19
N HIS A 98 10.83 -13.61 8.40
CA HIS A 98 10.18 -12.76 7.41
C HIS A 98 10.89 -11.40 7.23
N ALA A 99 11.43 -10.82 8.30
CA ALA A 99 12.23 -9.60 8.22
C ALA A 99 13.49 -9.79 7.35
N GLU A 100 14.21 -10.91 7.54
CA GLU A 100 15.35 -11.27 6.71
C GLU A 100 14.95 -11.54 5.25
N ARG A 101 13.83 -12.21 5.03
CA ARG A 101 13.28 -12.41 3.68
C ARG A 101 12.90 -11.09 3.02
N ALA A 102 12.22 -10.18 3.72
CA ALA A 102 11.85 -8.87 3.22
C ALA A 102 13.08 -8.09 2.74
N LEU A 103 14.16 -8.10 3.54
CA LEU A 103 15.42 -7.47 3.20
C LEU A 103 16.06 -8.13 1.96
N ALA A 104 16.15 -9.46 1.92
CA ALA A 104 16.69 -10.22 0.79
C ALA A 104 15.89 -10.00 -0.51
N GLN A 105 14.61 -9.69 -0.41
CA GLN A 105 13.70 -9.37 -1.51
C GLN A 105 13.68 -7.88 -1.87
N GLY A 106 14.59 -7.08 -1.32
CA GLY A 106 14.79 -5.70 -1.69
C GLY A 106 13.87 -4.69 -0.99
N ALA A 107 13.41 -5.00 0.21
CA ALA A 107 12.77 -3.99 1.05
C ALA A 107 13.74 -2.82 1.31
N PRO A 108 13.27 -1.57 1.26
CA PRO A 108 14.07 -0.43 1.70
C PRO A 108 14.51 -0.58 3.16
N GLU A 109 15.82 -0.76 3.39
CA GLU A 109 16.36 -1.04 4.72
C GLU A 109 16.10 0.09 5.71
N ASP A 110 16.15 1.33 5.23
CA ASP A 110 15.87 2.55 5.99
C ASP A 110 14.41 2.63 6.51
N GLU A 111 13.48 1.89 5.90
CA GLU A 111 12.08 1.81 6.33
C GLU A 111 11.75 0.51 7.10
N LEU A 112 12.66 -0.47 7.12
CA LEU A 112 12.53 -1.70 7.91
C LEU A 112 12.96 -1.45 9.37
N THR A 113 12.22 -0.59 10.06
CA THR A 113 12.46 -0.26 11.46
C THR A 113 12.29 -1.49 12.37
N GLN A 114 12.78 -1.41 13.62
CA GLN A 114 12.61 -2.47 14.59
C GLN A 114 11.12 -2.82 14.83
N ASP A 115 10.24 -1.82 14.84
CA ASP A 115 8.79 -2.02 14.98
C ASP A 115 8.21 -2.79 13.78
N VAL A 116 8.58 -2.41 12.55
CA VAL A 116 8.12 -3.11 11.34
C VAL A 116 8.58 -4.56 11.36
N ARG A 117 9.83 -4.83 11.73
CA ARG A 117 10.39 -6.19 11.91
C ARG A 117 9.68 -6.98 13.01
N ALA A 118 9.10 -6.32 14.00
CA ALA A 118 8.30 -6.91 15.08
C ALA A 118 6.81 -7.06 14.70
N GLY A 119 6.45 -6.94 13.42
CA GLY A 119 5.09 -7.14 12.91
C GLY A 119 4.14 -5.97 13.18
N TYR A 120 4.65 -4.76 13.45
CA TYR A 120 3.84 -3.54 13.37
C TYR A 120 3.85 -3.04 11.93
N THR A 121 3.16 -3.76 11.07
CA THR A 121 3.07 -3.48 9.64
C THR A 121 1.92 -2.52 9.31
N GLY A 122 1.85 -2.07 8.06
CA GLY A 122 0.90 -1.07 7.60
C GLY A 122 1.45 0.35 7.64
N VAL A 123 0.74 1.25 6.96
CA VAL A 123 1.15 2.66 6.81
C VAL A 123 -0.06 3.56 6.95
N VAL A 124 0.09 4.66 7.68
CA VAL A 124 -0.84 5.79 7.59
C VAL A 124 -0.09 6.99 7.04
N ALA A 125 -0.60 7.58 5.98
CA ALA A 125 -0.04 8.74 5.34
C ALA A 125 -1.03 9.90 5.38
N VAL A 126 -0.59 11.06 5.85
CA VAL A 126 -1.42 12.25 6.07
C VAL A 126 -1.00 13.37 5.14
N LEU A 127 -1.94 13.89 4.38
CA LEU A 127 -1.78 15.07 3.54
C LEU A 127 -2.63 16.21 4.09
N ARG A 128 -1.99 17.23 4.63
CA ARG A 128 -2.69 18.43 5.15
C ARG A 128 -2.78 19.49 4.06
N CYS A 129 -4.01 19.90 3.75
CA CYS A 129 -4.33 20.85 2.68
C CYS A 129 -5.00 22.14 3.21
N GLY A 130 -4.83 22.47 4.49
CA GLY A 130 -5.46 23.59 5.18
C GLY A 130 -6.67 23.20 6.01
N GLU A 131 -7.52 24.17 6.34
CA GLU A 131 -8.74 23.93 7.11
C GLU A 131 -9.81 23.20 6.30
N GLY A 132 -10.58 22.34 6.95
CA GLY A 132 -11.68 21.58 6.37
C GLY A 132 -11.82 20.19 6.98
N ALA A 133 -12.69 19.38 6.39
CA ALA A 133 -12.98 18.02 6.82
C ALA A 133 -11.79 17.07 6.66
N THR A 134 -11.79 16.01 7.46
CA THR A 134 -10.83 14.91 7.36
C THR A 134 -11.46 13.74 6.61
N LEU A 135 -10.89 13.41 5.45
CA LEU A 135 -11.23 12.25 4.65
C LEU A 135 -10.20 11.14 4.89
N ALA A 136 -10.63 9.94 5.21
CA ALA A 136 -9.78 8.77 5.19
C ALA A 136 -10.11 7.84 4.01
N MET A 137 -9.08 7.22 3.43
CA MET A 137 -9.23 6.18 2.40
C MET A 137 -8.44 4.94 2.82
N ARG A 138 -9.07 3.77 2.76
CA ARG A 138 -8.50 2.51 3.20
C ARG A 138 -8.15 1.61 2.02
N PHE A 139 -6.93 1.03 2.08
CA PHE A 139 -6.38 0.05 1.15
C PHE A 139 -5.76 -1.08 1.98
N ASP A 140 -6.25 -2.30 1.86
CA ASP A 140 -5.62 -3.46 2.47
C ASP A 140 -4.41 -3.93 1.67
N ILE A 141 -3.46 -4.62 2.35
CA ILE A 141 -2.16 -4.89 1.75
C ILE A 141 -1.63 -6.30 1.97
N ASP A 142 -2.30 -7.13 2.75
CA ASP A 142 -1.87 -8.48 3.07
C ASP A 142 -2.27 -9.51 1.99
N ALA A 143 -1.52 -10.60 1.93
CA ALA A 143 -1.77 -11.74 1.06
C ALA A 143 -2.40 -12.91 1.84
N LEU A 144 -2.87 -13.91 1.09
CA LEU A 144 -3.43 -15.14 1.63
C LEU A 144 -2.37 -16.25 1.78
N PRO A 145 -2.48 -17.11 2.81
CA PRO A 145 -1.61 -18.28 3.00
C PRO A 145 -2.08 -19.42 2.08
N MET A 146 -1.89 -19.27 0.78
CA MET A 146 -2.25 -20.26 -0.22
C MET A 146 -1.24 -20.31 -1.36
N ALA A 147 -1.05 -21.48 -1.98
CA ALA A 147 -0.15 -21.63 -3.12
C ALA A 147 -0.77 -21.04 -4.40
N GLU A 148 0.01 -20.32 -5.16
CA GLU A 148 -0.38 -19.82 -6.46
C GLU A 148 -0.30 -20.94 -7.52
N CYS A 149 -1.18 -20.89 -8.52
CA CYS A 149 -1.25 -21.86 -9.59
C CYS A 149 0.02 -21.82 -10.47
N PRO A 150 0.76 -22.94 -10.62
CA PRO A 150 2.00 -22.97 -11.39
C PRO A 150 1.80 -23.16 -12.90
N GLN A 151 0.57 -23.30 -13.37
CA GLN A 151 0.28 -23.62 -14.77
C GLN A 151 0.41 -22.37 -15.68
N GLU A 152 0.89 -22.56 -16.90
CA GLU A 152 1.02 -21.51 -17.91
C GLU A 152 -0.35 -20.88 -18.34
N THR A 153 -1.45 -21.52 -18.05
CA THR A 153 -2.80 -20.94 -18.21
C THR A 153 -3.06 -19.82 -17.21
N HIS A 154 -2.33 -19.81 -16.10
CA HIS A 154 -2.38 -18.73 -15.10
C HIS A 154 -1.50 -17.55 -15.54
N ARG A 155 -2.12 -16.39 -15.68
CA ARG A 155 -1.45 -15.22 -16.25
C ARG A 155 -0.18 -14.79 -15.49
N PRO A 156 -0.16 -14.72 -14.15
CA PRO A 156 1.05 -14.38 -13.42
C PRO A 156 2.22 -15.34 -13.70
N THR A 157 1.95 -16.63 -13.79
CA THR A 157 2.95 -17.65 -14.13
C THR A 157 3.49 -17.43 -15.55
N ARG A 158 2.60 -17.32 -16.54
CA ARG A 158 2.96 -17.10 -17.94
C ARG A 158 3.75 -15.80 -18.16
N GLU A 159 3.40 -14.74 -17.46
CA GLU A 159 4.04 -13.43 -17.60
C GLU A 159 5.19 -13.19 -16.59
N GLY A 160 5.58 -14.19 -15.79
CA GLY A 160 6.76 -14.19 -14.95
C GLY A 160 6.68 -13.32 -13.70
N PHE A 161 5.48 -13.03 -13.20
CA PHE A 161 5.28 -12.28 -11.95
C PHE A 161 4.52 -13.05 -10.86
N ALA A 162 4.32 -14.36 -11.03
CA ALA A 162 3.76 -15.21 -9.99
C ALA A 162 4.60 -15.18 -8.71
N SER A 163 3.98 -15.51 -7.59
CA SER A 163 4.59 -15.54 -6.27
C SER A 163 5.88 -16.38 -6.25
N VAL A 164 6.94 -15.80 -5.68
CA VAL A 164 8.18 -16.51 -5.37
C VAL A 164 8.25 -16.96 -3.91
N ASN A 165 7.23 -16.63 -3.11
CA ASN A 165 7.09 -17.02 -1.71
C ASN A 165 6.17 -18.24 -1.61
N PRO A 166 6.71 -19.46 -1.39
CA PRO A 166 5.90 -20.67 -1.35
C PRO A 166 4.76 -20.57 -0.34
N GLY A 167 3.56 -20.97 -0.76
CA GLY A 167 2.38 -20.97 0.11
C GLY A 167 1.80 -19.59 0.42
N MET A 168 2.16 -18.57 -0.34
CA MET A 168 1.60 -17.22 -0.23
C MET A 168 1.21 -16.68 -1.60
N MET A 169 0.06 -16.03 -1.70
CA MET A 169 -0.45 -15.45 -2.94
C MET A 169 -1.36 -14.26 -2.66
N HIS A 170 -1.28 -13.20 -3.47
CA HIS A 170 -2.28 -12.15 -3.51
C HIS A 170 -3.53 -12.59 -4.29
N ALA A 171 -4.31 -13.54 -3.72
CA ALA A 171 -5.51 -14.06 -4.35
C ALA A 171 -6.73 -13.14 -4.19
N CYS A 172 -6.72 -12.25 -3.19
CA CYS A 172 -7.79 -11.29 -2.93
C CYS A 172 -7.59 -9.94 -3.66
N GLY A 173 -6.42 -9.72 -4.28
CA GLY A 173 -6.16 -8.52 -5.07
C GLY A 173 -5.63 -7.32 -4.27
N HIS A 174 -5.17 -7.53 -3.05
CA HIS A 174 -4.65 -6.45 -2.20
C HIS A 174 -3.35 -5.82 -2.74
N ASP A 175 -2.58 -6.54 -3.57
CA ASP A 175 -1.51 -5.98 -4.41
C ASP A 175 -2.01 -4.85 -5.33
N GLY A 176 -3.22 -5.04 -5.88
CA GLY A 176 -3.93 -4.02 -6.65
C GLY A 176 -4.39 -2.85 -5.80
N HIS A 177 -4.92 -3.12 -4.59
CA HIS A 177 -5.33 -2.06 -3.66
C HIS A 177 -4.15 -1.18 -3.25
N ALA A 178 -3.00 -1.77 -2.91
CA ALA A 178 -1.78 -1.05 -2.58
C ALA A 178 -1.30 -0.17 -3.76
N ALA A 179 -1.30 -0.71 -4.98
CA ALA A 179 -0.94 0.05 -6.17
C ALA A 179 -1.92 1.20 -6.46
N ILE A 180 -3.24 0.96 -6.33
CA ILE A 180 -4.27 2.00 -6.45
C ILE A 180 -4.06 3.09 -5.40
N GLY A 181 -3.80 2.70 -4.14
CA GLY A 181 -3.52 3.64 -3.05
C GLY A 181 -2.34 4.56 -3.35
N LEU A 182 -1.25 4.04 -3.93
CA LEU A 182 -0.12 4.85 -4.39
C LEU A 182 -0.49 5.78 -5.55
N GLY A 183 -1.34 5.31 -6.48
CA GLY A 183 -1.86 6.14 -7.56
C GLY A 183 -2.71 7.31 -7.03
N VAL A 184 -3.60 7.02 -6.09
CA VAL A 184 -4.40 8.04 -5.39
C VAL A 184 -3.48 9.03 -4.66
N ALA A 185 -2.47 8.53 -3.93
CA ALA A 185 -1.50 9.37 -3.24
C ALA A 185 -0.79 10.33 -4.19
N HIS A 186 -0.36 9.85 -5.35
CA HIS A 186 0.32 10.67 -6.35
C HIS A 186 -0.58 11.81 -6.86
N ILE A 187 -1.82 11.49 -7.26
CA ILE A 187 -2.77 12.49 -7.76
C ILE A 187 -3.10 13.54 -6.69
N LEU A 188 -3.38 13.11 -5.46
CA LEU A 188 -3.69 14.04 -4.37
C LEU A 188 -2.50 14.95 -4.04
N ALA A 189 -1.28 14.43 -4.02
CA ALA A 189 -0.08 15.22 -3.80
C ALA A 189 0.17 16.24 -4.93
N ALA A 190 -0.03 15.83 -6.20
CA ALA A 190 0.12 16.70 -7.36
C ALA A 190 -0.89 17.87 -7.36
N HIS A 191 -2.10 17.62 -6.85
CA HIS A 191 -3.18 18.60 -6.80
C HIS A 191 -3.42 19.20 -5.41
N ARG A 192 -2.45 19.09 -4.49
CA ARG A 192 -2.55 19.50 -3.08
C ARG A 192 -3.10 20.92 -2.91
N ASP A 193 -2.66 21.85 -3.74
CA ASP A 193 -3.03 23.28 -3.63
C ASP A 193 -4.52 23.52 -3.99
N ALA A 194 -5.17 22.57 -4.68
CA ALA A 194 -6.59 22.62 -5.01
C ALA A 194 -7.49 21.97 -3.94
N LEU A 195 -6.89 21.27 -2.97
CA LEU A 195 -7.60 20.56 -1.90
C LEU A 195 -7.80 21.44 -0.66
N ARG A 196 -8.70 21.03 0.21
CA ARG A 196 -8.94 21.60 1.55
C ARG A 196 -9.09 20.46 2.55
N GLY A 197 -8.83 20.74 3.82
CA GLY A 197 -8.93 19.76 4.90
C GLY A 197 -7.74 18.84 4.96
N THR A 198 -7.97 17.64 5.44
CA THR A 198 -6.93 16.60 5.62
C THR A 198 -7.33 15.32 4.89
N VAL A 199 -6.37 14.69 4.22
CA VAL A 199 -6.55 13.34 3.67
C VAL A 199 -5.64 12.38 4.40
N LYS A 200 -6.21 11.28 4.91
CA LYS A 200 -5.49 10.14 5.48
C LYS A 200 -5.59 8.95 4.53
N LEU A 201 -4.46 8.42 4.09
CA LEU A 201 -4.40 7.16 3.34
C LEU A 201 -3.94 6.07 4.30
N ILE A 202 -4.77 5.07 4.50
CA ILE A 202 -4.57 3.98 5.45
C ILE A 202 -4.31 2.70 4.65
N PHE A 203 -3.06 2.26 4.64
CA PHE A 203 -2.66 0.98 4.08
C PHE A 203 -2.72 -0.06 5.20
N GLN A 204 -3.85 -0.75 5.26
CA GLN A 204 -4.21 -1.62 6.37
C GLN A 204 -3.56 -3.00 6.24
N PRO A 205 -2.80 -3.46 7.25
CA PRO A 205 -2.28 -4.83 7.31
C PRO A 205 -3.35 -5.81 7.79
N ALA A 206 -3.10 -7.10 7.65
CA ALA A 206 -3.83 -8.20 8.27
C ALA A 206 -5.38 -8.11 8.14
N GLU A 207 -5.85 -7.78 6.95
CA GLU A 207 -7.29 -7.74 6.64
C GLU A 207 -7.88 -9.16 6.62
N GLU A 208 -7.15 -10.07 6.01
CA GLU A 208 -7.50 -11.49 5.93
C GLU A 208 -7.53 -12.11 7.33
N GLY A 209 -8.72 -12.35 7.82
CA GLY A 209 -8.95 -12.76 9.20
C GLY A 209 -9.46 -11.66 10.14
N VAL A 210 -9.82 -10.48 9.60
CA VAL A 210 -10.52 -9.39 10.30
C VAL A 210 -9.73 -8.88 11.54
N ARG A 211 -8.43 -8.57 11.37
CA ARG A 211 -7.53 -8.29 12.51
C ARG A 211 -6.92 -6.88 12.50
N GLY A 212 -6.45 -6.42 11.33
CA GLY A 212 -5.61 -5.21 11.23
C GLY A 212 -6.36 -3.91 11.48
N ALA A 213 -7.61 -3.81 11.03
CA ALA A 213 -8.41 -2.60 11.24
C ALA A 213 -8.58 -2.26 12.73
N TYR A 214 -8.78 -3.27 13.57
CA TYR A 214 -8.92 -3.08 15.02
C TYR A 214 -7.70 -2.39 15.64
N ALA A 215 -6.49 -2.83 15.28
CA ALA A 215 -5.26 -2.25 15.79
C ALA A 215 -5.05 -0.78 15.39
N ILE A 216 -5.53 -0.38 14.20
CA ILE A 216 -5.47 1.00 13.70
C ILE A 216 -6.51 1.88 14.39
N VAL A 217 -7.74 1.39 14.54
CA VAL A 217 -8.84 2.11 15.23
C VAL A 217 -8.48 2.36 16.69
N GLU A 218 -8.03 1.33 17.41
CA GLU A 218 -7.59 1.44 18.81
C GLU A 218 -6.39 2.40 19.00
N ASN A 219 -5.67 2.71 17.93
CA ASN A 219 -4.59 3.70 17.96
C ASN A 219 -5.07 5.13 17.65
N GLY A 220 -6.39 5.35 17.50
CA GLY A 220 -7.02 6.66 17.36
C GLY A 220 -6.98 7.26 15.96
N TRP A 221 -6.59 6.50 14.94
CA TRP A 221 -6.45 7.06 13.58
C TRP A 221 -7.76 7.51 12.93
N LEU A 222 -8.90 7.02 13.42
CA LEU A 222 -10.22 7.40 12.91
C LEU A 222 -10.98 8.40 13.78
N ASP A 223 -10.43 8.85 14.92
CA ASP A 223 -11.14 9.69 15.89
C ASP A 223 -11.55 11.06 15.35
N ASP A 224 -10.77 11.62 14.43
CA ASP A 224 -10.99 12.92 13.77
C ASP A 224 -11.41 12.78 12.30
N VAL A 225 -11.89 11.61 11.87
CA VAL A 225 -12.30 11.35 10.49
C VAL A 225 -13.78 11.63 10.29
N ASP A 226 -14.11 12.57 9.40
CA ASP A 226 -15.48 12.89 9.04
C ASP A 226 -16.07 11.91 8.01
N VAL A 227 -15.23 11.41 7.08
CA VAL A 227 -15.65 10.50 6.02
C VAL A 227 -14.59 9.43 5.79
N LEU A 228 -14.99 8.16 5.79
CA LEU A 228 -14.14 7.02 5.44
C LEU A 228 -14.62 6.40 4.12
N LEU A 229 -13.71 6.26 3.16
CA LEU A 229 -13.93 5.55 1.90
C LEU A 229 -13.12 4.25 1.89
N ALA A 230 -13.75 3.18 1.45
CA ALA A 230 -13.11 1.90 1.16
C ALA A 230 -13.73 1.28 -0.08
N SER A 231 -12.91 0.56 -0.85
CA SER A 231 -13.37 -0.22 -2.00
C SER A 231 -12.59 -1.52 -2.05
N HIS A 232 -13.17 -2.53 -2.71
CA HIS A 232 -12.51 -3.80 -2.91
C HIS A 232 -12.59 -4.21 -4.39
N ILE A 233 -11.49 -4.71 -4.94
CA ILE A 233 -11.48 -5.33 -6.26
C ILE A 233 -12.28 -6.62 -6.15
N ALA A 234 -13.35 -6.74 -6.98
CA ALA A 234 -14.14 -7.95 -7.05
C ALA A 234 -13.96 -8.59 -8.42
N PRO A 235 -13.91 -9.94 -8.52
CA PRO A 235 -14.02 -10.60 -9.80
C PRO A 235 -15.43 -10.30 -10.36
N THR A 236 -15.47 -9.44 -11.36
CA THR A 236 -16.74 -9.23 -12.10
C THR A 236 -16.97 -10.46 -12.93
N GLY A 237 -17.96 -11.26 -12.57
CA GLY A 237 -18.40 -12.43 -13.35
C GLY A 237 -19.10 -12.07 -14.66
N GLN A 238 -18.79 -10.93 -15.26
CA GLN A 238 -19.16 -10.64 -16.64
C GLN A 238 -18.30 -11.51 -17.55
N LYS A 239 -18.92 -12.57 -18.04
CA LYS A 239 -18.47 -13.21 -19.26
C LYS A 239 -18.91 -12.29 -20.39
N ASP A 240 -17.97 -11.67 -21.07
CA ASP A 240 -18.17 -11.13 -22.39
C ASP A 240 -18.45 -12.26 -23.39
#